data_c1a4688493d32621a612dc17ae14786a
#
_entry.id   c1a4688493d32621a612dc17ae14786a
#
_cell.length_a   1.000
_cell.length_b   1.000
_cell.length_c   1.000
_cell.angle_alpha   90.00
_cell.angle_beta   90.00
_cell.angle_gamma   90.00
#
_symmetry.space_group_name_H-M   'P 1'
#
loop_
_entity.id
_entity.type
_entity.pdbx_description
1 polymer ?
#
loop_
_entity_poly.entity_id
_entity_poly.type
_entity_poly.pdbx_seq_one_letter_code
_entity_poly.pdbx_strand_id
1 'polypeptide(L)'
;MNTQTTDSVIESVRRALGRKPDMPAAPRPPILPPRIAGTVDAEIDRLFGEINVLSGVTQRLRENEIGAALHSLVQAQAVKKATLWPTAELARLRIEEHLRALGVEIVSPYADKHALAQCDLGVTGVDFALPETGTLGLLSSAEKPRAVSLAPRVHLALVRPAVLRADLHQVFAEAKQHHYLVLITGPSRTADIELTVTLGVHGPQALYVWSCE
;
A
#
# COMPACT_ATOMS: atom_id res chain seq x y z
N MET A 1 23.47 -30.80 -1.40
CA MET A 1 21.99 -30.68 -1.45
C MET A 1 21.46 -31.75 -2.38
N ASN A 2 20.59 -32.62 -1.92
CA ASN A 2 20.29 -33.92 -2.51
C ASN A 2 19.33 -33.75 -3.71
N THR A 3 19.84 -33.80 -4.93
CA THR A 3 19.08 -33.76 -6.20
C THR A 3 17.98 -34.85 -6.26
N GLN A 4 18.18 -35.99 -5.61
CA GLN A 4 17.20 -37.09 -5.57
C GLN A 4 15.87 -36.72 -4.88
N THR A 5 15.87 -35.82 -3.91
CA THR A 5 14.64 -35.44 -3.16
C THR A 5 13.74 -34.54 -3.99
N THR A 6 14.33 -33.67 -4.82
CA THR A 6 13.58 -32.72 -5.65
C THR A 6 12.85 -33.43 -6.80
N ASP A 7 13.49 -34.41 -7.45
CA ASP A 7 12.89 -35.19 -8.54
C ASP A 7 11.69 -36.01 -8.03
N SER A 8 11.78 -36.60 -6.84
CA SER A 8 10.70 -37.36 -6.19
C SER A 8 9.46 -36.48 -5.89
N VAL A 9 9.65 -35.24 -5.49
CA VAL A 9 8.53 -34.30 -5.22
C VAL A 9 7.85 -33.89 -6.54
N ILE A 10 8.64 -33.57 -7.57
CA ILE A 10 8.11 -33.20 -8.88
C ILE A 10 7.31 -34.34 -9.50
N GLU A 11 7.80 -35.57 -9.41
CA GLU A 11 7.07 -36.75 -9.91
C GLU A 11 5.78 -37.01 -9.14
N SER A 12 5.78 -36.81 -7.82
CA SER A 12 4.58 -36.93 -7.01
C SER A 12 3.52 -35.89 -7.37
N VAL A 13 3.92 -34.65 -7.59
CA VAL A 13 3.03 -33.56 -8.07
C VAL A 13 2.50 -33.87 -9.49
N ARG A 14 3.36 -34.31 -10.42
CA ARG A 14 2.94 -34.70 -11.76
C ARG A 14 1.88 -35.80 -11.73
N ARG A 15 2.10 -36.82 -10.90
CA ARG A 15 1.16 -37.94 -10.71
C ARG A 15 -0.17 -37.47 -10.14
N ALA A 16 -0.15 -36.62 -9.12
CA ALA A 16 -1.36 -36.06 -8.53
C ALA A 16 -2.17 -35.21 -9.51
N LEU A 17 -1.49 -34.50 -10.42
CA LEU A 17 -2.11 -33.71 -11.49
C LEU A 17 -2.48 -34.53 -12.73
N GLY A 18 -2.27 -35.86 -12.75
CA GLY A 18 -2.50 -36.69 -13.91
C GLY A 18 -1.60 -36.37 -15.12
N ARG A 19 -0.48 -35.66 -14.92
CA ARG A 19 0.44 -35.24 -15.97
C ARG A 19 1.48 -36.33 -16.26
N LYS A 20 1.60 -36.72 -17.52
CA LYS A 20 2.68 -37.60 -18.02
C LYS A 20 3.92 -36.77 -18.36
N PRO A 21 5.15 -37.34 -18.30
CA PRO A 21 6.39 -36.63 -18.63
C PRO A 21 6.36 -35.96 -20.00
N ASP A 22 5.70 -36.61 -20.98
CA ASP A 22 5.68 -36.21 -22.40
C ASP A 22 4.45 -35.36 -22.77
N MET A 23 3.61 -34.98 -21.80
CA MET A 23 2.47 -34.09 -22.05
C MET A 23 2.97 -32.69 -22.42
N PRO A 24 2.47 -32.12 -23.54
CA PRO A 24 2.81 -30.75 -23.88
C PRO A 24 2.38 -29.80 -22.73
N ALA A 25 3.15 -28.74 -22.53
CA ALA A 25 2.78 -27.70 -21.62
C ALA A 25 1.39 -27.13 -21.94
N ALA A 26 0.57 -26.85 -20.92
CA ALA A 26 -0.70 -26.18 -21.16
C ALA A 26 -0.46 -24.88 -21.95
N PRO A 27 -1.35 -24.55 -22.90
CA PRO A 27 -1.23 -23.30 -23.63
C PRO A 27 -1.17 -22.16 -22.63
N ARG A 28 -0.26 -21.21 -22.86
CA ARG A 28 -0.21 -19.99 -22.04
C ARG A 28 -1.53 -19.25 -22.21
N PRO A 29 -2.09 -18.71 -21.12
CA PRO A 29 -3.28 -17.87 -21.25
C PRO A 29 -2.96 -16.68 -22.17
N PRO A 30 -3.96 -16.16 -22.90
CA PRO A 30 -3.76 -14.99 -23.74
C PRO A 30 -3.24 -13.82 -22.89
N ILE A 31 -2.25 -13.12 -23.39
CA ILE A 31 -1.78 -11.88 -22.78
C ILE A 31 -2.88 -10.85 -23.02
N LEU A 32 -3.51 -10.38 -21.95
CA LEU A 32 -4.45 -9.27 -22.04
C LEU A 32 -3.68 -8.00 -22.44
N PRO A 33 -4.20 -7.19 -23.36
CA PRO A 33 -3.57 -5.94 -23.72
C PRO A 33 -3.53 -5.02 -22.48
N PRO A 34 -2.48 -4.19 -22.34
CA PRO A 34 -2.43 -3.19 -21.29
C PRO A 34 -3.66 -2.29 -21.31
N ARG A 35 -4.15 -1.91 -20.14
CA ARG A 35 -5.27 -0.97 -20.01
C ARG A 35 -4.85 0.41 -20.56
N ILE A 36 -5.74 1.07 -21.27
CA ILE A 36 -5.55 2.46 -21.67
C ILE A 36 -6.06 3.37 -20.53
N ALA A 37 -5.19 4.22 -20.02
CA ALA A 37 -5.56 5.20 -19.00
C ALA A 37 -6.47 6.28 -19.57
N GLY A 38 -7.40 6.75 -18.76
CA GLY A 38 -8.23 7.92 -19.03
C GLY A 38 -7.50 9.25 -18.72
N THR A 39 -8.27 10.31 -18.53
CA THR A 39 -7.73 11.57 -18.00
C THR A 39 -7.26 11.40 -16.54
N VAL A 40 -6.36 12.25 -16.10
CA VAL A 40 -5.86 12.23 -14.71
C VAL A 40 -7.01 12.27 -13.70
N ASP A 41 -7.96 13.17 -13.90
CA ASP A 41 -9.12 13.30 -13.01
C ASP A 41 -9.97 12.05 -12.97
N ALA A 42 -10.26 11.44 -14.12
CA ALA A 42 -11.01 10.20 -14.20
C ALA A 42 -10.27 9.03 -13.49
N GLU A 43 -8.94 8.99 -13.59
CA GLU A 43 -8.13 7.97 -12.93
C GLU A 43 -8.09 8.18 -11.41
N ILE A 44 -8.03 9.42 -10.92
CA ILE A 44 -8.13 9.70 -9.47
C ILE A 44 -9.52 9.35 -8.95
N ASP A 45 -10.60 9.71 -9.67
CA ASP A 45 -11.96 9.37 -9.27
C ASP A 45 -12.16 7.85 -9.21
N ARG A 46 -11.62 7.13 -10.19
CA ARG A 46 -11.66 5.67 -10.22
C ARG A 46 -10.88 5.08 -9.04
N LEU A 47 -9.65 5.55 -8.80
CA LEU A 47 -8.83 5.13 -7.65
C LEU A 47 -9.59 5.30 -6.35
N PHE A 48 -10.21 6.46 -6.16
CA PHE A 48 -10.97 6.78 -4.95
C PHE A 48 -12.23 5.94 -4.81
N GLY A 49 -12.93 5.71 -5.91
CA GLY A 49 -14.10 4.83 -5.93
C GLY A 49 -13.75 3.43 -5.43
N GLU A 50 -12.70 2.81 -5.97
CA GLU A 50 -12.27 1.47 -5.56
C GLU A 50 -11.76 1.44 -4.11
N ILE A 51 -10.99 2.45 -3.67
CA ILE A 51 -10.53 2.54 -2.28
C ILE A 51 -11.71 2.66 -1.31
N ASN A 52 -12.73 3.46 -1.65
CA ASN A 52 -13.91 3.64 -0.80
C ASN A 52 -14.76 2.36 -0.72
N VAL A 53 -14.91 1.59 -1.81
CA VAL A 53 -15.55 0.27 -1.81
C VAL A 53 -14.84 -0.68 -0.84
N LEU A 54 -13.53 -0.54 -0.70
CA LEU A 54 -12.72 -1.33 0.22
C LEU A 54 -12.62 -0.74 1.64
N SER A 55 -13.51 0.20 1.98
CA SER A 55 -13.56 0.86 3.30
C SER A 55 -12.35 1.75 3.62
N GLY A 56 -11.64 2.23 2.61
CA GLY A 56 -10.71 3.35 2.76
C GLY A 56 -11.46 4.67 2.75
N VAL A 57 -10.80 5.73 3.16
CA VAL A 57 -11.33 7.10 3.16
C VAL A 57 -10.48 7.95 2.24
N THR A 58 -11.11 8.59 1.26
CA THR A 58 -10.39 9.35 0.23
C THR A 58 -10.77 10.82 0.26
N GLN A 59 -9.81 11.70 -0.08
CA GLN A 59 -10.06 13.13 -0.18
C GLN A 59 -9.14 13.77 -1.21
N ARG A 60 -9.69 14.67 -2.07
CA ARG A 60 -8.90 15.61 -2.87
C ARG A 60 -8.65 16.86 -2.04
N LEU A 61 -7.42 17.32 -2.02
CA LEU A 61 -7.00 18.49 -1.24
C LEU A 61 -6.12 19.39 -2.07
N ARG A 62 -6.26 20.69 -1.86
CA ARG A 62 -5.21 21.64 -2.20
C ARG A 62 -4.18 21.67 -1.08
N GLU A 63 -2.96 22.10 -1.40
CA GLU A 63 -1.88 22.14 -0.40
C GLU A 63 -2.24 22.97 0.84
N ASN A 64 -2.97 24.08 0.68
CA ASN A 64 -3.40 24.93 1.78
C ASN A 64 -4.51 24.31 2.66
N GLU A 65 -5.13 23.21 2.24
CA GLU A 65 -6.19 22.51 3.00
C GLU A 65 -5.63 21.39 3.86
N ILE A 66 -4.37 20.98 3.63
CA ILE A 66 -3.73 19.86 4.32
C ILE A 66 -3.76 20.02 5.85
N GLY A 67 -3.46 21.22 6.37
CA GLY A 67 -3.47 21.48 7.81
C GLY A 67 -4.83 21.23 8.45
N ALA A 68 -5.91 21.68 7.80
CA ALA A 68 -7.28 21.47 8.27
C ALA A 68 -7.70 19.99 8.18
N ALA A 69 -7.31 19.32 7.09
CA ALA A 69 -7.58 17.89 6.91
C ALA A 69 -6.84 17.04 7.94
N LEU A 70 -5.57 17.35 8.23
CA LEU A 70 -4.79 16.71 9.31
C LEU A 70 -5.43 16.92 10.68
N HIS A 71 -5.88 18.14 10.97
CA HIS A 71 -6.59 18.41 12.22
C HIS A 71 -7.82 17.52 12.36
N SER A 72 -8.65 17.44 11.33
CA SER A 72 -9.84 16.59 11.31
C SER A 72 -9.50 15.09 11.49
N LEU A 73 -8.46 14.60 10.81
CA LEU A 73 -8.01 13.21 10.94
C LEU A 73 -7.47 12.92 12.34
N VAL A 74 -6.64 13.81 12.91
CA VAL A 74 -6.08 13.67 14.26
C VAL A 74 -7.19 13.59 15.30
N GLN A 75 -8.22 14.44 15.19
CA GLN A 75 -9.36 14.40 16.09
C GLN A 75 -10.20 13.13 15.92
N ALA A 76 -10.59 12.80 14.69
CA ALA A 76 -11.43 11.63 14.39
C ALA A 76 -10.78 10.31 14.81
N GLN A 77 -9.46 10.23 14.68
CA GLN A 77 -8.71 9.03 15.01
C GLN A 77 -8.03 9.09 16.38
N ALA A 78 -8.22 10.17 17.15
CA ALA A 78 -7.57 10.38 18.43
C ALA A 78 -6.05 10.13 18.39
N VAL A 79 -5.37 10.66 17.36
CA VAL A 79 -3.94 10.46 17.11
C VAL A 79 -3.12 11.19 18.16
N LYS A 80 -2.24 10.47 18.85
CA LYS A 80 -1.29 11.01 19.83
C LYS A 80 0.16 10.85 19.38
N LYS A 81 0.45 9.76 18.63
CA LYS A 81 1.79 9.46 18.13
C LYS A 81 1.73 9.16 16.63
N ALA A 82 2.66 9.74 15.88
CA ALA A 82 2.77 9.52 14.46
C ALA A 82 4.20 9.22 14.05
N THR A 83 4.35 8.46 12.97
CA THR A 83 5.62 8.29 12.26
C THR A 83 5.40 8.59 10.79
N LEU A 84 6.41 9.09 10.10
CA LEU A 84 6.28 9.47 8.68
C LEU A 84 7.59 9.22 7.92
N TRP A 85 7.49 9.01 6.61
CA TRP A 85 8.67 8.96 5.78
C TRP A 85 9.36 10.32 5.72
N PRO A 86 10.71 10.39 5.85
CA PRO A 86 11.47 11.64 5.76
C PRO A 86 11.72 12.02 4.28
N THR A 87 10.66 12.12 3.48
CA THR A 87 10.76 12.45 2.06
C THR A 87 10.59 13.94 1.81
N ALA A 88 11.24 14.45 0.77
CA ALA A 88 11.12 15.84 0.36
C ALA A 88 9.67 16.27 0.10
N GLU A 89 8.82 15.35 -0.38
CA GLU A 89 7.40 15.60 -0.60
C GLU A 89 6.65 15.90 0.70
N LEU A 90 6.80 15.04 1.73
CA LEU A 90 6.14 15.24 3.02
C LEU A 90 6.69 16.47 3.75
N ALA A 91 7.98 16.77 3.57
CA ALA A 91 8.59 18.00 4.08
C ALA A 91 8.02 19.24 3.40
N ARG A 92 7.88 19.23 2.07
CA ARG A 92 7.28 20.33 1.29
C ARG A 92 5.84 20.63 1.74
N LEU A 93 5.06 19.59 2.01
CA LEU A 93 3.69 19.69 2.51
C LEU A 93 3.63 19.98 4.00
N ARG A 94 4.78 20.14 4.67
CA ARG A 94 4.90 20.47 6.10
C ARG A 94 4.11 19.56 7.03
N ILE A 95 3.98 18.26 6.64
CA ILE A 95 3.15 17.28 7.37
C ILE A 95 3.59 17.17 8.82
N GLU A 96 4.90 17.05 9.06
CA GLU A 96 5.45 16.94 10.43
C GLU A 96 5.15 18.18 11.27
N GLU A 97 5.32 19.37 10.68
CA GLU A 97 5.06 20.64 11.38
C GLU A 97 3.59 20.78 11.79
N HIS A 98 2.66 20.42 10.87
CA HIS A 98 1.24 20.43 11.17
C HIS A 98 0.89 19.44 12.30
N LEU A 99 1.42 18.22 12.26
CA LEU A 99 1.18 17.22 13.32
C LEU A 99 1.74 17.69 14.68
N ARG A 100 2.96 18.25 14.71
CA ARG A 100 3.55 18.82 15.95
C ARG A 100 2.72 19.97 16.49
N ALA A 101 2.22 20.87 15.63
CA ALA A 101 1.35 21.96 16.03
C ALA A 101 0.01 21.48 16.65
N LEU A 102 -0.44 20.29 16.32
CA LEU A 102 -1.60 19.63 16.90
C LEU A 102 -1.28 18.84 18.19
N GLY A 103 -0.04 18.91 18.68
CA GLY A 103 0.40 18.18 19.88
C GLY A 103 0.70 16.71 19.67
N VAL A 104 0.84 16.24 18.41
CA VAL A 104 1.17 14.86 18.09
C VAL A 104 2.67 14.62 18.28
N GLU A 105 3.03 13.60 19.04
CA GLU A 105 4.42 13.13 19.19
C GLU A 105 4.91 12.48 17.90
N ILE A 106 6.05 12.91 17.38
CA ILE A 106 6.65 12.32 16.18
C ILE A 106 7.72 11.33 16.56
N VAL A 107 7.48 10.06 16.19
CA VAL A 107 8.41 8.94 16.40
C VAL A 107 9.25 8.73 15.15
N SER A 108 10.56 8.54 15.31
CA SER A 108 11.46 8.29 14.20
C SER A 108 11.01 7.07 13.36
N PRO A 109 10.98 7.17 12.02
CA PRO A 109 10.65 6.03 11.17
C PRO A 109 11.67 4.88 11.26
N TYR A 110 12.82 5.14 11.88
CA TYR A 110 13.90 4.18 12.13
C TYR A 110 13.87 3.61 13.55
N ALA A 111 12.87 3.96 14.35
CA ALA A 111 12.69 3.38 15.69
C ALA A 111 12.45 1.87 15.60
N ASP A 112 12.61 1.19 16.73
CA ASP A 112 12.34 -0.24 16.80
C ASP A 112 10.86 -0.56 16.51
N LYS A 113 10.61 -1.82 16.15
CA LYS A 113 9.26 -2.27 15.76
C LYS A 113 8.18 -2.05 16.83
N HIS A 114 8.55 -2.08 18.09
CA HIS A 114 7.59 -1.89 19.19
C HIS A 114 7.19 -0.41 19.32
N ALA A 115 8.16 0.51 19.19
CA ALA A 115 7.89 1.93 19.16
C ALA A 115 7.00 2.32 17.96
N LEU A 116 7.28 1.76 16.77
CA LEU A 116 6.46 1.99 15.56
C LEU A 116 5.05 1.41 15.69
N ALA A 117 4.90 0.24 16.33
CA ALA A 117 3.59 -0.38 16.58
C ALA A 117 2.74 0.41 17.61
N GLN A 118 3.36 1.27 18.41
CA GLN A 118 2.66 2.17 19.34
C GLN A 118 2.22 3.50 18.68
N CYS A 119 2.62 3.74 17.44
CA CYS A 119 2.14 4.90 16.70
C CYS A 119 0.67 4.72 16.28
N ASP A 120 -0.10 5.76 16.41
CA ASP A 120 -1.49 5.79 15.94
C ASP A 120 -1.55 5.99 14.43
N LEU A 121 -0.65 6.82 13.87
CA LEU A 121 -0.64 7.25 12.49
C LEU A 121 0.71 7.02 11.84
N GLY A 122 0.69 6.36 10.68
CA GLY A 122 1.81 6.31 9.75
C GLY A 122 1.50 7.14 8.50
N VAL A 123 2.42 8.02 8.08
CA VAL A 123 2.23 8.86 6.90
C VAL A 123 3.30 8.53 5.84
N THR A 124 2.85 8.24 4.63
CA THR A 124 3.74 7.95 3.49
C THR A 124 3.31 8.70 2.24
N GLY A 125 4.25 8.89 1.34
CA GLY A 125 3.90 9.07 -0.07
C GLY A 125 3.54 7.73 -0.71
N VAL A 126 3.22 7.75 -2.01
CA VAL A 126 2.94 6.58 -2.84
C VAL A 126 3.86 6.61 -4.05
N ASP A 127 4.46 5.48 -4.40
CA ASP A 127 5.32 5.35 -5.58
C ASP A 127 4.52 4.97 -6.83
N PHE A 128 3.47 4.15 -6.66
CA PHE A 128 2.54 3.74 -7.73
C PHE A 128 1.12 3.73 -7.21
N ALA A 129 0.17 4.16 -8.03
CA ALA A 129 -1.25 4.00 -7.74
C ALA A 129 -1.96 3.36 -8.93
N LEU A 130 -2.75 2.32 -8.66
CA LEU A 130 -3.50 1.53 -9.65
C LEU A 130 -4.99 1.84 -9.51
N PRO A 131 -5.54 2.72 -10.38
CA PRO A 131 -6.95 3.10 -10.32
C PRO A 131 -7.92 1.94 -10.48
N GLU A 132 -7.53 0.93 -11.26
CA GLU A 132 -8.39 -0.22 -11.55
C GLU A 132 -8.78 -1.05 -10.33
N THR A 133 -7.92 -1.09 -9.33
CA THR A 133 -8.09 -1.96 -8.15
C THR A 133 -8.05 -1.19 -6.83
N GLY A 134 -7.90 0.13 -6.87
CA GLY A 134 -7.72 0.91 -5.65
C GLY A 134 -6.42 0.56 -4.89
N THR A 135 -5.38 0.14 -5.63
CA THR A 135 -4.14 -0.35 -5.02
C THR A 135 -3.05 0.71 -5.03
N LEU A 136 -2.39 0.87 -3.90
CA LEU A 136 -1.23 1.72 -3.71
C LEU A 136 0.03 0.87 -3.67
N GLY A 137 1.05 1.24 -4.43
CA GLY A 137 2.36 0.58 -4.44
C GLY A 137 3.40 1.46 -3.75
N LEU A 138 4.08 0.89 -2.75
CA LEU A 138 5.11 1.54 -1.98
C LEU A 138 6.42 0.77 -2.12
N LEU A 139 7.47 1.46 -2.58
CA LEU A 139 8.82 0.92 -2.65
C LEU A 139 9.55 1.16 -1.33
N SER A 140 10.11 0.12 -0.76
CA SER A 140 10.92 0.26 0.45
C SER A 140 12.38 0.58 0.11
N SER A 141 12.96 1.49 0.87
CA SER A 141 14.37 1.84 0.83
C SER A 141 14.87 2.21 2.24
N ALA A 142 16.14 2.57 2.36
CA ALA A 142 16.68 3.10 3.61
C ALA A 142 15.90 4.35 4.08
N GLU A 143 15.46 5.20 3.14
CA GLU A 143 14.69 6.43 3.43
C GLU A 143 13.18 6.18 3.55
N LYS A 144 12.69 5.01 3.11
CA LYS A 144 11.28 4.64 3.09
C LYS A 144 11.07 3.31 3.82
N PRO A 145 11.22 3.27 5.16
CA PRO A 145 11.00 2.05 5.93
C PRO A 145 9.55 1.58 5.80
N ARG A 146 9.35 0.32 5.41
CA ARG A 146 8.01 -0.28 5.21
C ARG A 146 7.15 -0.29 6.46
N ALA A 147 7.78 -0.32 7.64
CA ALA A 147 7.07 -0.37 8.91
C ALA A 147 6.18 0.86 9.15
N VAL A 148 6.50 2.01 8.56
CA VAL A 148 5.68 3.23 8.64
C VAL A 148 4.27 3.03 8.08
N SER A 149 4.11 2.24 7.01
CA SER A 149 2.79 1.95 6.41
C SER A 149 2.11 0.72 7.00
N LEU A 150 2.82 -0.11 7.77
CA LEU A 150 2.32 -1.42 8.19
C LEU A 150 2.07 -1.54 9.70
N ALA A 151 2.86 -0.85 10.53
CA ALA A 151 2.81 -1.00 11.98
C ALA A 151 1.75 -0.12 12.67
N PRO A 152 1.56 1.17 12.32
CA PRO A 152 0.54 2.02 12.91
C PRO A 152 -0.89 1.54 12.59
N ARG A 153 -1.82 1.82 13.50
CA ARG A 153 -3.24 1.43 13.30
C ARG A 153 -3.97 2.22 12.21
N VAL A 154 -3.49 3.42 11.87
CA VAL A 154 -3.99 4.25 10.77
C VAL A 154 -2.86 4.52 9.79
N HIS A 155 -3.12 4.33 8.51
CA HIS A 155 -2.19 4.71 7.43
C HIS A 155 -2.79 5.85 6.62
N LEU A 156 -2.05 6.96 6.51
CA LEU A 156 -2.33 8.06 5.59
C LEU A 156 -1.35 7.99 4.43
N ALA A 157 -1.86 7.80 3.23
CA ALA A 157 -1.09 7.76 1.99
C ALA A 157 -1.36 9.01 1.14
N LEU A 158 -0.31 9.72 0.72
CA LEU A 158 -0.42 10.89 -0.16
C LEU A 158 -0.12 10.47 -1.59
N VAL A 159 -1.09 10.67 -2.47
CA VAL A 159 -1.03 10.30 -3.89
C VAL A 159 -0.88 11.57 -4.74
N ARG A 160 0.07 11.54 -5.68
CA ARG A 160 0.20 12.56 -6.73
C ARG A 160 -0.26 11.99 -8.07
N PRO A 161 -0.79 12.81 -8.97
CA PRO A 161 -1.16 12.35 -10.31
C PRO A 161 -0.04 11.62 -11.06
N ALA A 162 1.20 12.03 -10.87
CA ALA A 162 2.39 11.46 -11.53
C ALA A 162 2.66 9.98 -11.19
N VAL A 163 2.11 9.45 -10.09
CA VAL A 163 2.32 8.04 -9.68
C VAL A 163 1.23 7.10 -10.20
N LEU A 164 0.21 7.60 -10.89
CA LEU A 164 -0.82 6.77 -11.51
C LEU A 164 -0.22 5.85 -12.57
N ARG A 165 -0.62 4.59 -12.55
CA ARG A 165 -0.26 3.59 -13.55
C ARG A 165 -1.53 2.91 -14.07
N ALA A 166 -1.56 2.64 -15.37
CA ALA A 166 -2.72 2.06 -15.99
C ALA A 166 -2.99 0.64 -15.49
N ASP A 167 -1.94 -0.14 -15.28
CA ASP A 167 -2.04 -1.54 -14.88
C ASP A 167 -0.81 -2.02 -14.08
N LEU A 168 -0.91 -3.23 -13.55
CA LEU A 168 0.14 -3.86 -12.75
C LEU A 168 1.40 -4.21 -13.57
N HIS A 169 1.28 -4.37 -14.91
CA HIS A 169 2.42 -4.64 -15.77
C HIS A 169 3.40 -3.46 -15.77
N GLN A 170 2.87 -2.23 -15.82
CA GLN A 170 3.68 -1.02 -15.72
C GLN A 170 4.39 -0.95 -14.38
N VAL A 171 3.67 -1.22 -13.27
CA VAL A 171 4.27 -1.23 -11.92
C VAL A 171 5.41 -2.24 -11.83
N PHE A 172 5.21 -3.47 -12.27
CA PHE A 172 6.27 -4.49 -12.21
C PHE A 172 7.45 -4.18 -13.14
N ALA A 173 7.21 -3.57 -14.30
CA ALA A 173 8.28 -3.16 -15.19
C ALA A 173 9.21 -2.13 -14.55
N GLU A 174 8.66 -1.21 -13.76
CA GLU A 174 9.41 -0.18 -13.03
C GLU A 174 9.98 -0.70 -11.71
N ALA A 175 9.20 -1.50 -10.96
CA ALA A 175 9.57 -1.97 -9.63
C ALA A 175 10.62 -3.09 -9.62
N LYS A 176 10.88 -3.78 -10.73
CA LYS A 176 11.81 -4.93 -10.82
C LYS A 176 13.26 -4.66 -10.37
N GLN A 177 13.65 -3.39 -10.32
CA GLN A 177 14.98 -2.97 -9.84
C GLN A 177 15.02 -2.72 -8.32
N HIS A 178 13.86 -2.80 -7.65
CA HIS A 178 13.74 -2.55 -6.22
C HIS A 178 13.63 -3.86 -5.45
N HIS A 179 14.22 -3.88 -4.26
CA HIS A 179 14.24 -5.09 -3.42
C HIS A 179 12.90 -5.45 -2.79
N TYR A 180 12.02 -4.46 -2.61
CA TYR A 180 10.76 -4.68 -1.91
C TYR A 180 9.66 -3.70 -2.39
N LEU A 181 8.54 -4.27 -2.79
CA LEU A 181 7.31 -3.56 -3.16
C LEU A 181 6.19 -4.03 -2.23
N VAL A 182 5.53 -3.09 -1.58
CA VAL A 182 4.29 -3.34 -0.82
C VAL A 182 3.11 -2.89 -1.69
N LEU A 183 2.13 -3.75 -1.87
CA LEU A 183 0.85 -3.41 -2.51
C LEU A 183 -0.23 -3.34 -1.43
N ILE A 184 -0.88 -2.18 -1.31
CA ILE A 184 -1.91 -1.89 -0.31
C ILE A 184 -3.23 -1.69 -1.03
N THR A 185 -4.18 -2.58 -0.79
CA THR A 185 -5.50 -2.56 -1.40
C THR A 185 -6.55 -2.51 -0.29
N GLY A 186 -6.73 -1.33 0.29
CA GLY A 186 -7.61 -1.11 1.44
C GLY A 186 -6.98 -1.38 2.81
N PRO A 187 -7.75 -1.23 3.91
CA PRO A 187 -7.34 -1.58 5.26
C PRO A 187 -7.00 -3.06 5.41
N SER A 188 -6.15 -3.40 6.39
CA SER A 188 -5.80 -4.80 6.68
C SER A 188 -7.03 -5.62 7.06
N ARG A 189 -7.23 -6.78 6.42
CA ARG A 189 -8.35 -7.68 6.65
C ARG A 189 -7.86 -9.10 6.83
N THR A 190 -8.40 -9.78 7.83
CA THR A 190 -8.17 -11.20 8.09
C THR A 190 -9.52 -11.88 8.26
N ALA A 191 -9.72 -13.03 7.60
CA ALA A 191 -10.94 -13.82 7.68
C ALA A 191 -10.71 -15.22 8.28
N ASP A 192 -9.50 -15.51 8.70
CA ASP A 192 -9.08 -16.86 9.14
C ASP A 192 -9.58 -17.21 10.55
N ILE A 193 -10.04 -16.22 11.31
CA ILE A 193 -10.55 -16.42 12.67
C ILE A 193 -12.06 -16.42 12.62
N GLU A 194 -12.68 -17.58 12.87
CA GLU A 194 -14.14 -17.79 12.96
C GLU A 194 -14.96 -17.37 11.74
N LEU A 195 -14.36 -17.32 10.53
CA LEU A 195 -15.01 -16.88 9.28
C LEU A 195 -15.59 -15.45 9.34
N THR A 196 -15.19 -14.66 10.32
CA THR A 196 -15.55 -13.25 10.46
C THR A 196 -14.41 -12.36 9.98
N VAL A 197 -14.76 -11.33 9.18
CA VAL A 197 -13.75 -10.35 8.73
C VAL A 197 -13.35 -9.46 9.89
N THR A 198 -12.10 -9.58 10.32
CA THR A 198 -11.50 -8.73 11.36
C THR A 198 -10.55 -7.73 10.72
N LEU A 199 -10.69 -6.45 11.06
CA LEU A 199 -9.82 -5.38 10.56
C LEU A 199 -8.59 -5.19 11.47
N GLY A 200 -7.42 -4.98 10.85
CA GLY A 200 -6.23 -4.49 11.54
C GLY A 200 -5.48 -5.51 12.40
N VAL A 201 -5.62 -6.81 12.17
CA VAL A 201 -4.86 -7.84 12.90
C VAL A 201 -3.39 -7.83 12.48
N HIS A 202 -3.10 -7.66 11.19
CA HIS A 202 -1.75 -7.74 10.62
C HIS A 202 -1.31 -6.46 9.90
N GLY A 203 -1.97 -5.32 10.17
CA GLY A 203 -1.68 -4.05 9.54
C GLY A 203 -2.68 -2.96 9.94
N PRO A 204 -2.69 -1.81 9.28
CA PRO A 204 -3.57 -0.69 9.63
C PRO A 204 -5.06 -1.06 9.60
N GLN A 205 -5.78 -0.64 10.62
CA GLN A 205 -7.25 -0.77 10.71
C GLN A 205 -7.98 0.20 9.78
N ALA A 206 -7.36 1.36 9.50
CA ALA A 206 -7.92 2.38 8.64
C ALA A 206 -6.87 2.87 7.62
N LEU A 207 -7.33 3.08 6.39
CA LEU A 207 -6.55 3.65 5.30
C LEU A 207 -7.19 4.98 4.86
N TYR A 208 -6.41 6.05 4.91
CA TYR A 208 -6.75 7.36 4.36
C TYR A 208 -5.87 7.60 3.14
N VAL A 209 -6.47 8.07 2.07
CA VAL A 209 -5.74 8.37 0.82
C VAL A 209 -6.11 9.77 0.34
N TRP A 210 -5.12 10.65 0.32
CA TRP A 210 -5.33 12.03 -0.13
C TRP A 210 -4.59 12.27 -1.44
N SER A 211 -5.27 12.88 -2.39
CA SER A 211 -4.65 13.46 -3.58
C SER A 211 -4.41 14.93 -3.33
N CYS A 212 -3.14 15.36 -3.44
CA CYS A 212 -2.74 16.75 -3.24
C CYS A 212 -2.42 17.38 -4.60
N GLU A 213 -3.10 18.50 -4.92
CA GLU A 213 -2.96 19.31 -6.14
C GLU A 213 -2.36 20.68 -5.80
#